data_a600e9800fa094a9c922833ffe1b767f
#
_entry.id   a600e9800fa094a9c922833ffe1b767f
#
_cell.length_a   1.000
_cell.length_b   1.000
_cell.length_c   1.000
_cell.angle_alpha   90.00
_cell.angle_beta   90.00
_cell.angle_gamma   90.00
#
_symmetry.space_group_name_H-M   'P 1'
#
loop_
_entity.id
_entity.type
_entity.pdbx_description
1 polymer ?
#
loop_
_entity_poly.entity_id
_entity_poly.type
_entity_poly.pdbx_seq_one_letter_code
_entity_poly.pdbx_strand_id
1 'polypeptide(L)'
;QFGTLEATPIVEDGIMYVPDGWGRVYAIDLTSGTKGMFRWRFDPQIDRAWAADVACCGVNNRGVALWKDKIISISLDGRMFALNKTTGEKVWERKIADPGVAETITLAPLVIRDIAIVRAAGGAFGIRGYIDATDPNTGKQLRRTYTIPAAGEPGNETWKDGQERWKHGGGSIWETATYDPETDTLYQGVGNAGPDYDVEYR
;
A
#
# COMPACT_ATOMS: atom_id res chain seq x y z
N GLN A 1 -12.28 0.19 18.67
CA GLN A 1 -12.90 0.68 17.45
C GLN A 1 -13.04 -0.50 16.48
N PHE A 2 -14.26 -0.85 16.12
CA PHE A 2 -14.52 -1.89 15.12
C PHE A 2 -14.35 -1.23 13.75
N GLY A 3 -13.23 -1.50 13.06
CA GLY A 3 -13.04 -1.08 11.67
C GLY A 3 -13.94 -1.91 10.75
N THR A 4 -14.42 -1.30 9.69
CA THR A 4 -15.06 -2.01 8.58
C THR A 4 -14.01 -2.83 7.85
N LEU A 5 -14.41 -3.98 7.28
CA LEU A 5 -13.56 -4.77 6.41
C LEU A 5 -13.67 -4.19 5.00
N GLU A 6 -12.61 -3.56 4.50
CA GLU A 6 -12.58 -2.94 3.15
C GLU A 6 -11.83 -3.79 2.12
N ALA A 7 -11.24 -4.91 2.57
CA ALA A 7 -10.41 -5.74 1.73
C ALA A 7 -11.23 -6.48 0.66
N THR A 8 -10.71 -6.47 -0.56
CA THR A 8 -11.15 -7.35 -1.64
C THR A 8 -10.45 -8.71 -1.47
N PRO A 9 -11.19 -9.81 -1.23
CA PRO A 9 -10.59 -11.12 -1.14
C PRO A 9 -10.13 -11.62 -2.51
N ILE A 10 -9.05 -12.39 -2.53
CA ILE A 10 -8.58 -13.11 -3.72
C ILE A 10 -8.74 -14.60 -3.49
N VAL A 11 -9.25 -15.32 -4.49
CA VAL A 11 -9.42 -16.77 -4.44
C VAL A 11 -8.55 -17.42 -5.53
N GLU A 12 -7.72 -18.38 -5.13
CA GLU A 12 -6.92 -19.22 -6.03
C GLU A 12 -6.98 -20.66 -5.52
N ASP A 13 -7.25 -21.61 -6.38
CA ASP A 13 -7.31 -23.05 -6.07
C ASP A 13 -8.21 -23.40 -4.88
N GLY A 14 -9.34 -22.70 -4.75
CA GLY A 14 -10.31 -22.88 -3.67
C GLY A 14 -9.85 -22.32 -2.30
N ILE A 15 -8.75 -21.64 -2.23
CA ILE A 15 -8.29 -20.93 -1.03
C ILE A 15 -8.52 -19.43 -1.20
N MET A 16 -9.21 -18.83 -0.24
CA MET A 16 -9.41 -17.39 -0.15
C MET A 16 -8.33 -16.75 0.72
N TYR A 17 -7.72 -15.70 0.20
CA TYR A 17 -6.76 -14.87 0.93
C TYR A 17 -7.36 -13.48 1.15
N VAL A 18 -7.43 -13.05 2.40
CA VAL A 18 -8.03 -11.77 2.77
C VAL A 18 -7.32 -11.18 3.98
N PRO A 19 -6.96 -9.89 3.98
CA PRO A 19 -6.46 -9.21 5.17
C PRO A 19 -7.61 -8.57 5.95
N ASP A 20 -7.41 -8.32 7.24
CA ASP A 20 -8.23 -7.36 7.98
C ASP A 20 -7.58 -5.97 8.02
N GLY A 21 -8.26 -4.98 8.59
CA GLY A 21 -7.77 -3.61 8.66
C GLY A 21 -6.43 -3.45 9.39
N TRP A 22 -6.08 -4.37 10.28
CA TRP A 22 -4.79 -4.40 10.99
C TRP A 22 -3.69 -5.11 10.19
N GLY A 23 -3.96 -5.51 8.94
CA GLY A 23 -3.00 -6.19 8.09
C GLY A 23 -2.77 -7.66 8.46
N ARG A 24 -3.59 -8.25 9.33
CA ARG A 24 -3.57 -9.70 9.54
C ARG A 24 -4.10 -10.38 8.30
N VAL A 25 -3.37 -11.33 7.76
CA VAL A 25 -3.75 -12.08 6.56
C VAL A 25 -4.28 -13.45 6.95
N TYR A 26 -5.38 -13.83 6.33
CA TYR A 26 -6.04 -15.11 6.55
C TYR A 26 -6.05 -15.91 5.25
N ALA A 27 -5.74 -17.20 5.31
CA ALA A 27 -6.02 -18.18 4.27
C ALA A 27 -7.16 -19.07 4.72
N ILE A 28 -8.20 -19.11 3.91
CA ILE A 28 -9.46 -19.81 4.23
C ILE A 28 -9.77 -20.78 3.09
N ASP A 29 -9.86 -22.06 3.42
CA ASP A 29 -10.28 -23.11 2.50
C ASP A 29 -11.78 -23.04 2.25
N LEU A 30 -12.16 -22.88 1.01
CA LEU A 30 -13.56 -22.81 0.57
C LEU A 30 -14.07 -24.16 0.00
N THR A 31 -13.21 -25.17 -0.12
CA THR A 31 -13.54 -26.45 -0.75
C THR A 31 -14.32 -27.39 0.17
N SER A 32 -14.34 -27.12 1.46
CA SER A 32 -14.89 -28.01 2.50
C SER A 32 -16.39 -27.88 2.75
N GLY A 33 -17.17 -27.30 1.81
CA GLY A 33 -18.63 -27.20 1.89
C GLY A 33 -19.13 -25.78 2.18
N THR A 34 -20.11 -25.62 3.09
CA THR A 34 -20.83 -24.35 3.30
C THR A 34 -20.14 -23.34 4.22
N LYS A 35 -19.07 -23.75 4.89
CA LYS A 35 -18.29 -22.90 5.81
C LYS A 35 -16.83 -22.98 5.46
N GLY A 36 -16.18 -21.81 5.27
CA GLY A 36 -14.74 -21.75 5.08
C GLY A 36 -13.98 -22.24 6.31
N MET A 37 -12.87 -22.94 6.09
CA MET A 37 -11.97 -23.41 7.15
C MET A 37 -10.66 -22.66 7.14
N PHE A 38 -10.24 -22.16 8.29
CA PHE A 38 -8.93 -21.53 8.42
C PHE A 38 -7.80 -22.52 8.14
N ARG A 39 -6.93 -22.17 7.20
CA ARG A 39 -5.66 -22.88 6.94
C ARG A 39 -4.55 -22.29 7.79
N TRP A 40 -4.37 -20.98 7.74
CA TRP A 40 -3.39 -20.25 8.54
C TRP A 40 -3.78 -18.78 8.70
N ARG A 41 -3.11 -18.10 9.62
CA ARG A 41 -3.22 -16.67 9.87
C ARG A 41 -1.82 -16.11 10.11
N PHE A 42 -1.50 -15.00 9.46
CA PHE A 42 -0.35 -14.15 9.76
C PHE A 42 -0.81 -12.90 10.51
N ASP A 43 -0.05 -12.47 11.54
CA ASP A 43 -0.29 -11.22 12.28
C ASP A 43 0.98 -10.36 12.25
N PRO A 44 0.98 -9.17 11.63
CA PRO A 44 2.13 -8.28 11.57
C PRO A 44 2.46 -7.62 12.92
N GLN A 45 1.61 -7.79 13.95
CA GLN A 45 1.78 -7.24 15.29
C GLN A 45 2.00 -5.71 15.30
N ILE A 46 1.08 -4.97 14.67
CA ILE A 46 1.09 -3.51 14.68
C ILE A 46 0.82 -2.98 16.09
N ASP A 47 1.56 -1.96 16.51
CA ASP A 47 1.21 -1.17 17.70
C ASP A 47 -0.10 -0.42 17.44
N ARG A 48 -1.15 -0.86 18.13
CA ARG A 48 -2.51 -0.35 17.92
C ARG A 48 -2.74 1.02 18.57
N ALA A 49 -1.99 1.35 19.60
CA ALA A 49 -2.11 2.66 20.24
C ALA A 49 -1.63 3.76 19.29
N TRP A 50 -0.52 3.52 18.62
CA TRP A 50 0.06 4.41 17.62
C TRP A 50 -0.87 4.67 16.40
N ALA A 51 -1.56 3.66 15.90
CA ALA A 51 -2.36 3.77 14.66
C ALA A 51 -3.51 4.79 14.79
N ALA A 52 -4.03 5.02 16.01
CA ALA A 52 -5.07 6.00 16.26
C ALA A 52 -4.57 7.45 16.07
N ASP A 53 -3.28 7.70 16.22
CA ASP A 53 -2.69 9.04 16.18
C ASP A 53 -2.23 9.45 14.77
N VAL A 54 -1.95 8.48 13.88
CA VAL A 54 -1.33 8.75 12.57
C VAL A 54 -2.17 8.34 11.37
N ALA A 55 -3.15 7.47 11.53
CA ALA A 55 -4.04 7.08 10.43
C ALA A 55 -5.25 8.02 10.36
N CYS A 56 -5.37 8.79 9.27
CA CYS A 56 -6.46 9.76 9.09
C CYS A 56 -7.86 9.13 9.19
N CYS A 57 -8.00 7.90 8.72
CA CYS A 57 -9.29 7.37 8.28
C CYS A 57 -9.59 6.00 8.88
N GLY A 58 -8.95 5.69 10.00
CA GLY A 58 -9.06 4.40 10.68
C GLY A 58 -8.07 3.36 10.16
N VAL A 59 -8.29 2.12 10.58
CA VAL A 59 -7.41 1.00 10.25
C VAL A 59 -7.94 0.28 9.01
N ASN A 60 -7.34 0.56 7.87
CA ASN A 60 -7.76 0.05 6.58
C ASN A 60 -6.67 -0.77 5.90
N ASN A 61 -7.08 -1.85 5.27
CA ASN A 61 -6.26 -2.64 4.35
C ASN A 61 -7.17 -3.14 3.22
N ARG A 62 -6.83 -2.81 1.97
CA ARG A 62 -7.70 -3.09 0.82
C ARG A 62 -7.45 -4.42 0.15
N GLY A 63 -6.44 -5.16 0.57
CA GLY A 63 -6.21 -6.49 0.03
C GLY A 63 -4.75 -6.94 0.02
N VAL A 64 -4.55 -8.09 -0.56
CA VAL A 64 -3.25 -8.70 -0.83
C VAL A 64 -3.07 -8.92 -2.33
N ALA A 65 -1.86 -9.24 -2.76
CA ALA A 65 -1.60 -9.72 -4.11
C ALA A 65 -0.97 -11.12 -4.08
N LEU A 66 -1.23 -11.91 -5.10
CA LEU A 66 -0.60 -13.22 -5.29
C LEU A 66 0.55 -13.09 -6.29
N TRP A 67 1.64 -13.79 -6.00
CA TRP A 67 2.76 -13.92 -6.90
C TRP A 67 3.45 -15.27 -6.69
N LYS A 68 3.32 -16.17 -7.67
CA LYS A 68 3.89 -17.53 -7.61
C LYS A 68 3.45 -18.25 -6.30
N ASP A 69 4.41 -18.61 -5.47
CA ASP A 69 4.23 -19.27 -4.16
C ASP A 69 4.06 -18.31 -2.99
N LYS A 70 3.91 -17.01 -3.27
CA LYS A 70 3.88 -15.95 -2.25
C LYS A 70 2.62 -15.12 -2.27
N ILE A 71 2.29 -14.60 -1.10
CA ILE A 71 1.32 -13.53 -0.91
C ILE A 71 2.08 -12.27 -0.55
N ILE A 72 1.86 -11.21 -1.32
CA ILE A 72 2.39 -9.89 -1.02
C ILE A 72 1.33 -9.13 -0.23
N SER A 73 1.69 -8.71 0.97
CA SER A 73 0.82 -8.00 1.90
C SER A 73 1.50 -6.74 2.43
N ILE A 74 0.70 -5.86 3.01
CA ILE A 74 1.15 -4.61 3.63
C ILE A 74 0.55 -4.48 5.03
N SER A 75 1.13 -3.61 5.82
CA SER A 75 0.55 -3.17 7.08
C SER A 75 0.53 -1.64 7.19
N LEU A 76 -0.38 -1.15 8.02
CA LEU A 76 -0.63 0.28 8.20
C LEU A 76 0.62 1.05 8.63
N ASP A 77 1.50 0.41 9.39
CA ASP A 77 2.77 0.97 9.90
C ASP A 77 3.91 1.01 8.87
N GLY A 78 3.57 0.92 7.58
CA GLY A 78 4.52 1.12 6.50
C GLY A 78 5.38 -0.09 6.15
N ARG A 79 5.03 -1.29 6.61
CA ARG A 79 5.75 -2.52 6.26
C ARG A 79 5.07 -3.26 5.11
N MET A 80 5.88 -3.93 4.31
CA MET A 80 5.49 -4.84 3.25
C MET A 80 6.07 -6.22 3.53
N PHE A 81 5.32 -7.26 3.25
CA PHE A 81 5.66 -8.65 3.53
C PHE A 81 5.47 -9.52 2.30
N ALA A 82 6.33 -10.53 2.15
CA ALA A 82 5.97 -11.73 1.42
C ALA A 82 5.74 -12.87 2.41
N LEU A 83 4.63 -13.54 2.24
CA LEU A 83 4.26 -14.72 3.02
C LEU A 83 4.26 -15.94 2.10
N ASN A 84 4.68 -17.09 2.61
CA ASN A 84 4.50 -18.34 1.90
C ASN A 84 3.00 -18.63 1.76
N LYS A 85 2.53 -18.83 0.54
CA LYS A 85 1.11 -19.01 0.22
C LYS A 85 0.49 -20.23 0.91
N THR A 86 1.28 -21.28 1.13
CA THR A 86 0.82 -22.54 1.74
C THR A 86 0.83 -22.51 3.26
N THR A 87 1.87 -21.92 3.87
CA THR A 87 2.10 -22.01 5.33
C THR A 87 1.76 -20.72 6.08
N GLY A 88 1.71 -19.58 5.39
CA GLY A 88 1.54 -18.25 6.00
C GLY A 88 2.82 -17.72 6.68
N GLU A 89 3.93 -18.45 6.61
CA GLU A 89 5.20 -18.02 7.17
C GLU A 89 5.76 -16.82 6.41
N LYS A 90 6.34 -15.88 7.15
CA LYS A 90 6.99 -14.70 6.58
C LYS A 90 8.30 -15.10 5.87
N VAL A 91 8.35 -14.82 4.56
CA VAL A 91 9.54 -15.05 3.73
C VAL A 91 10.49 -13.86 3.84
N TRP A 92 9.96 -12.65 3.69
CA TRP A 92 10.71 -11.42 3.90
C TRP A 92 9.78 -10.30 4.38
N GLU A 93 10.41 -9.27 4.93
CA GLU A 93 9.77 -8.02 5.39
C GLU A 93 10.63 -6.83 4.99
N ARG A 94 9.99 -5.73 4.60
CA ARG A 94 10.65 -4.47 4.31
C ARG A 94 9.81 -3.30 4.82
N LYS A 95 10.44 -2.31 5.47
CA LYS A 95 9.83 -1.02 5.74
C LYS A 95 9.88 -0.16 4.46
N ILE A 96 8.76 0.31 3.97
CA ILE A 96 8.63 1.11 2.74
C ILE A 96 8.08 2.50 2.97
N ALA A 97 7.36 2.72 4.06
CA ALA A 97 6.81 4.00 4.46
C ALA A 97 7.22 4.32 5.90
N ASP A 98 7.32 5.60 6.24
CA ASP A 98 7.70 6.03 7.59
C ASP A 98 6.53 6.66 8.33
N PRO A 99 5.95 5.93 9.31
CA PRO A 99 4.88 6.46 10.14
C PRO A 99 5.27 7.68 10.97
N GLY A 100 6.54 7.86 11.24
CA GLY A 100 7.05 9.02 11.98
C GLY A 100 6.85 10.36 11.25
N VAL A 101 6.62 10.30 9.93
CA VAL A 101 6.25 11.44 9.08
C VAL A 101 4.85 11.28 8.48
N ALA A 102 4.00 10.49 9.15
CA ALA A 102 2.62 10.22 8.76
C ALA A 102 2.43 9.47 7.42
N GLU A 103 3.45 8.78 6.93
CA GLU A 103 3.28 7.84 5.82
C GLU A 103 2.66 6.54 6.32
N THR A 104 1.51 6.17 5.77
CA THR A 104 0.82 4.91 6.05
C THR A 104 0.56 4.15 4.75
N ILE A 105 0.21 2.86 4.84
CA ILE A 105 -0.13 2.06 3.65
C ILE A 105 -1.48 1.40 3.88
N THR A 106 -2.43 1.67 2.98
CA THR A 106 -3.81 1.18 3.09
C THR A 106 -4.33 0.48 1.84
N LEU A 107 -3.58 0.56 0.73
CA LEU A 107 -3.94 -0.05 -0.55
C LEU A 107 -3.74 -1.57 -0.57
N ALA A 108 -4.29 -2.25 -1.57
CA ALA A 108 -3.82 -3.59 -1.94
C ALA A 108 -2.57 -3.47 -2.83
N PRO A 109 -1.49 -4.24 -2.59
CA PRO A 109 -0.38 -4.33 -3.52
C PRO A 109 -0.87 -4.76 -4.90
N LEU A 110 -0.25 -4.25 -5.97
CA LEU A 110 -0.50 -4.69 -7.33
C LEU A 110 0.75 -5.39 -7.85
N VAL A 111 0.62 -6.61 -8.33
CA VAL A 111 1.72 -7.32 -8.98
C VAL A 111 1.52 -7.30 -10.49
N ILE A 112 2.53 -6.77 -11.20
CA ILE A 112 2.59 -6.73 -12.65
C ILE A 112 3.82 -7.51 -13.06
N ARG A 113 3.62 -8.66 -13.72
CA ARG A 113 4.72 -9.59 -14.04
C ARG A 113 5.52 -9.97 -12.78
N ASP A 114 6.76 -9.58 -12.69
CA ASP A 114 7.65 -9.83 -11.54
C ASP A 114 7.98 -8.54 -10.77
N ILE A 115 7.03 -7.60 -10.69
CA ILE A 115 7.15 -6.34 -9.95
C ILE A 115 5.94 -6.16 -9.03
N ALA A 116 6.18 -6.04 -7.75
CA ALA A 116 5.16 -5.64 -6.78
C ALA A 116 5.17 -4.12 -6.61
N ILE A 117 4.02 -3.49 -6.81
CA ILE A 117 3.84 -2.04 -6.75
C ILE A 117 3.05 -1.69 -5.51
N VAL A 118 3.63 -0.83 -4.68
CA VAL A 118 3.03 -0.28 -3.46
C VAL A 118 3.24 1.23 -3.39
N ARG A 119 2.50 1.92 -2.51
CA ARG A 119 2.47 3.37 -2.45
C ARG A 119 2.14 3.82 -1.04
N ALA A 120 2.43 5.08 -0.70
CA ALA A 120 2.10 5.64 0.60
C ALA A 120 0.87 6.54 0.55
N ALA A 121 0.01 6.39 1.57
CA ALA A 121 -1.00 7.35 1.97
C ALA A 121 -0.39 8.39 2.92
N GLY A 122 -1.11 9.49 3.22
CA GLY A 122 -0.68 10.53 4.16
C GLY A 122 -0.56 11.92 3.53
N GLY A 123 -1.15 12.15 2.34
CA GLY A 123 -1.08 13.43 1.63
C GLY A 123 -1.54 14.62 2.44
N ALA A 124 -2.64 14.47 3.20
CA ALA A 124 -3.18 15.51 4.09
C ALA A 124 -2.21 15.89 5.25
N PHE A 125 -1.23 15.06 5.53
CA PHE A 125 -0.22 15.29 6.58
C PHE A 125 1.12 15.81 6.04
N GLY A 126 1.16 16.22 4.77
CA GLY A 126 2.32 16.84 4.17
C GLY A 126 3.43 15.87 3.76
N ILE A 127 3.10 14.66 3.36
CA ILE A 127 4.06 13.78 2.70
C ILE A 127 4.27 14.20 1.23
N ARG A 128 5.33 13.71 0.60
CA ARG A 128 5.49 13.72 -0.84
C ARG A 128 5.13 12.33 -1.38
N GLY A 129 4.02 12.23 -2.10
CA GLY A 129 3.51 10.97 -2.64
C GLY A 129 4.49 10.26 -3.57
N TYR A 130 4.47 8.93 -3.58
CA TYR A 130 5.34 8.12 -4.43
C TYR A 130 4.74 6.76 -4.78
N ILE A 131 5.30 6.14 -5.80
CA ILE A 131 5.10 4.76 -6.21
C ILE A 131 6.41 4.01 -6.00
N ASP A 132 6.37 2.90 -5.27
CA ASP A 132 7.50 2.00 -5.04
C ASP A 132 7.31 0.72 -5.86
N ALA A 133 8.30 0.41 -6.69
CA ALA A 133 8.43 -0.86 -7.38
C ALA A 133 9.40 -1.76 -6.59
N THR A 134 8.96 -2.97 -6.27
CA THR A 134 9.68 -3.92 -5.41
C THR A 134 9.79 -5.27 -6.11
N ASP A 135 10.93 -5.93 -6.02
CA ASP A 135 11.09 -7.33 -6.39
C ASP A 135 10.30 -8.20 -5.40
N PRO A 136 9.23 -8.89 -5.83
CA PRO A 136 8.39 -9.68 -4.93
C PRO A 136 9.09 -10.93 -4.40
N ASN A 137 10.22 -11.32 -4.99
CA ASN A 137 11.00 -12.45 -4.49
C ASN A 137 11.87 -12.10 -3.29
N THR A 138 12.49 -10.92 -3.31
CA THR A 138 13.51 -10.54 -2.34
C THR A 138 13.11 -9.38 -1.43
N GLY A 139 12.04 -8.65 -1.77
CA GLY A 139 11.65 -7.41 -1.10
C GLY A 139 12.52 -6.22 -1.48
N LYS A 140 13.50 -6.38 -2.38
CA LYS A 140 14.40 -5.29 -2.78
C LYS A 140 13.65 -4.22 -3.56
N GLN A 141 13.87 -2.95 -3.20
CA GLN A 141 13.38 -1.82 -3.96
C GLN A 141 14.09 -1.76 -5.32
N LEU A 142 13.29 -1.73 -6.37
CA LEU A 142 13.77 -1.58 -7.75
C LEU A 142 13.78 -0.12 -8.18
N ARG A 143 12.69 0.62 -7.82
CA ARG A 143 12.51 2.03 -8.18
C ARG A 143 11.53 2.70 -7.23
N ARG A 144 11.73 4.00 -6.98
CA ARG A 144 10.74 4.92 -6.43
C ARG A 144 10.50 6.05 -7.41
N THR A 145 9.23 6.36 -7.66
CA THR A 145 8.81 7.48 -8.52
C THR A 145 7.89 8.37 -7.71
N TYR A 146 8.25 9.63 -7.57
CA TYR A 146 7.45 10.61 -6.85
C TYR A 146 6.34 11.17 -7.74
N THR A 147 5.18 11.48 -7.14
CA THR A 147 4.04 12.09 -7.83
C THR A 147 4.17 13.61 -7.92
N ILE A 148 4.91 14.20 -7.01
CA ILE A 148 5.22 15.64 -7.01
C ILE A 148 6.66 15.82 -7.49
N PRO A 149 6.93 16.60 -8.56
CA PRO A 149 8.26 16.78 -9.08
C PRO A 149 9.18 17.54 -8.13
N ALA A 150 10.45 17.13 -8.05
CA ALA A 150 11.49 17.82 -7.29
C ALA A 150 12.04 19.04 -8.05
N ALA A 151 12.79 19.87 -7.35
CA ALA A 151 13.50 20.97 -7.98
C ALA A 151 14.36 20.48 -9.17
N GLY A 152 14.18 21.11 -10.34
CA GLY A 152 14.84 20.74 -11.59
C GLY A 152 14.13 19.64 -12.40
N GLU A 153 13.09 19.00 -11.87
CA GLU A 153 12.24 18.08 -12.62
C GLU A 153 11.12 18.86 -13.35
N PRO A 154 10.69 18.40 -14.55
CA PRO A 154 9.58 19.03 -15.28
C PRO A 154 8.31 19.10 -14.42
N GLY A 155 7.66 20.26 -14.36
CA GLY A 155 6.45 20.51 -13.57
C GLY A 155 6.74 21.12 -12.18
N ASN A 156 7.98 21.08 -11.69
CA ASN A 156 8.32 21.72 -10.41
C ASN A 156 8.17 23.24 -10.48
N GLU A 157 8.37 23.84 -11.63
CA GLU A 157 8.22 25.29 -11.90
C GLU A 157 6.78 25.80 -11.64
N THR A 158 5.81 24.90 -11.53
CA THR A 158 4.42 25.26 -11.17
C THR A 158 4.27 25.58 -9.68
N TRP A 159 5.22 25.14 -8.85
CA TRP A 159 5.27 25.47 -7.41
C TRP A 159 5.89 26.84 -7.22
N LYS A 160 5.09 27.82 -6.81
CA LYS A 160 5.43 29.24 -6.84
C LYS A 160 6.10 29.77 -5.57
N ASP A 161 6.19 28.95 -4.55
CA ASP A 161 6.49 29.42 -3.19
C ASP A 161 7.98 29.63 -2.86
N GLY A 162 8.88 29.15 -3.70
CA GLY A 162 10.34 29.26 -3.48
C GLY A 162 10.86 28.64 -2.16
N GLN A 163 9.99 27.97 -1.39
CA GLN A 163 10.28 27.44 -0.05
C GLN A 163 10.36 25.90 -0.01
N GLU A 164 10.51 25.27 -1.17
CA GLU A 164 10.59 23.81 -1.29
C GLU A 164 9.35 23.05 -0.78
N ARG A 165 8.17 23.68 -0.79
CA ARG A 165 6.90 23.06 -0.32
C ARG A 165 6.51 21.82 -1.10
N TRP A 166 7.03 21.66 -2.31
CA TRP A 166 6.90 20.43 -3.07
C TRP A 166 7.37 19.18 -2.28
N LYS A 167 8.25 19.35 -1.29
CA LYS A 167 8.66 18.26 -0.39
C LYS A 167 7.53 17.74 0.48
N HIS A 168 6.51 18.57 0.67
CA HIS A 168 5.30 18.29 1.44
C HIS A 168 4.05 18.43 0.58
N GLY A 169 4.22 18.28 -0.73
CA GLY A 169 3.23 18.65 -1.75
C GLY A 169 2.03 17.70 -1.87
N GLY A 170 1.88 16.72 -1.01
CA GLY A 170 0.78 15.77 -1.09
C GLY A 170 0.94 14.80 -2.26
N GLY A 171 -0.09 14.65 -3.09
CA GLY A 171 -0.07 13.71 -4.21
C GLY A 171 0.04 12.26 -3.76
N SER A 172 -0.46 11.93 -2.59
CA SER A 172 -0.43 10.59 -2.01
C SER A 172 -1.32 9.62 -2.79
N ILE A 173 -1.01 8.34 -2.67
CA ILE A 173 -1.73 7.29 -3.35
C ILE A 173 -2.18 6.26 -2.32
N TRP A 174 -3.47 6.19 -2.05
CA TRP A 174 -4.08 5.32 -1.06
C TRP A 174 -4.97 4.23 -1.67
N GLU A 175 -5.16 4.24 -3.00
CA GLU A 175 -5.92 3.26 -3.75
C GLU A 175 -5.02 2.39 -4.64
N THR A 176 -5.51 1.19 -4.97
CA THR A 176 -4.84 0.29 -5.90
C THR A 176 -5.02 0.77 -7.34
N ALA A 177 -3.96 0.69 -8.14
CA ALA A 177 -3.99 1.03 -9.56
C ALA A 177 -4.63 -0.06 -10.40
N THR A 178 -4.94 0.27 -11.65
CA THR A 178 -5.31 -0.66 -12.70
C THR A 178 -4.19 -0.75 -13.73
N TYR A 179 -3.86 -1.96 -14.15
CA TYR A 179 -2.88 -2.21 -15.20
C TYR A 179 -3.55 -2.75 -16.44
N ASP A 180 -3.26 -2.14 -17.57
CA ASP A 180 -3.66 -2.62 -18.89
C ASP A 180 -2.48 -3.38 -19.53
N PRO A 181 -2.58 -4.71 -19.68
CA PRO A 181 -1.51 -5.51 -20.26
C PRO A 181 -1.36 -5.34 -21.79
N GLU A 182 -2.38 -4.87 -22.49
CA GLU A 182 -2.32 -4.67 -23.94
C GLU A 182 -1.45 -3.47 -24.32
N THR A 183 -1.58 -2.39 -23.53
CA THR A 183 -0.83 -1.14 -23.75
C THR A 183 0.39 -1.01 -22.84
N ASP A 184 0.64 -1.99 -21.96
CA ASP A 184 1.68 -1.96 -20.88
C ASP A 184 1.58 -0.70 -20.02
N THR A 185 0.35 -0.27 -19.71
CA THR A 185 0.08 1.00 -19.04
C THR A 185 -0.52 0.81 -17.66
N LEU A 186 0.04 1.51 -16.68
CA LEU A 186 -0.47 1.61 -15.32
C LEU A 186 -1.31 2.88 -15.16
N TYR A 187 -2.59 2.72 -14.85
CA TYR A 187 -3.50 3.84 -14.51
C TYR A 187 -3.58 3.98 -13.00
N GLN A 188 -3.19 5.16 -12.50
CA GLN A 188 -3.14 5.43 -11.08
C GLN A 188 -3.85 6.73 -10.72
N GLY A 189 -4.87 6.63 -9.85
CA GLY A 189 -5.45 7.80 -9.17
C GLY A 189 -4.44 8.37 -8.17
N VAL A 190 -4.27 9.69 -8.20
CA VAL A 190 -3.39 10.43 -7.28
C VAL A 190 -4.24 11.38 -6.47
N GLY A 191 -4.01 11.45 -5.18
CA GLY A 191 -4.65 12.38 -4.26
C GLY A 191 -4.27 13.83 -4.56
N ASN A 192 -5.00 14.76 -3.97
CA ASN A 192 -4.81 16.18 -4.14
C ASN A 192 -3.39 16.64 -3.75
N ALA A 193 -3.00 17.80 -4.29
CA ALA A 193 -1.79 18.48 -3.84
C ALA A 193 -2.01 19.08 -2.44
N GLY A 194 -0.96 19.10 -1.64
CA GLY A 194 -0.94 19.74 -0.31
C GLY A 194 -0.39 21.19 -0.37
N PRO A 195 -0.76 22.07 0.58
CA PRO A 195 -1.84 21.93 1.55
C PRO A 195 -3.23 21.91 0.90
N ASP A 196 -4.18 21.15 1.47
CA ASP A 196 -5.44 20.79 0.81
C ASP A 196 -6.30 21.99 0.40
N TYR A 197 -6.37 23.02 1.22
CA TYR A 197 -7.26 24.16 1.03
C TYR A 197 -6.52 25.48 0.75
N ASP A 198 -5.21 25.43 0.58
CA ASP A 198 -4.37 26.60 0.37
C ASP A 198 -3.71 26.57 -1.00
N VAL A 199 -4.37 27.18 -1.98
CA VAL A 199 -3.90 27.24 -3.37
C VAL A 199 -2.88 28.35 -3.65
N GLU A 200 -2.65 29.26 -2.70
CA GLU A 200 -1.73 30.39 -2.88
C GLU A 200 -0.29 29.95 -2.98
N TYR A 201 0.01 28.76 -2.47
CA TYR A 201 1.35 28.17 -2.42
C TYR A 201 1.67 27.24 -3.60
N ARG A 202 0.76 27.15 -4.58
CA ARG A 202 0.87 26.23 -5.73
C ARG A 202 0.83 26.96 -7.07
#